data_6cfc17a59ca35055dcb40cef6ed358f0
#
_entry.id   6cfc17a59ca35055dcb40cef6ed358f0
#
_cell.length_a   1.000
_cell.length_b   1.000
_cell.length_c   1.000
_cell.angle_alpha   90.00
_cell.angle_beta   90.00
_cell.angle_gamma   90.00
#
_symmetry.space_group_name_H-M   'P 1'
#
loop_
_entity.id
_entity.type
_entity.pdbx_description
1 polymer ?
#
loop_
_entity_poly.entity_id
_entity_poly.type
_entity_poly.pdbx_seq_one_letter_code
_entity_poly.pdbx_strand_id
1 'polypeptide(L)'
;MADMVREQILEEVKESVYFSVLVDETKDVSKKEQLSFVIRFFANKQINKCFVDFKPAEGLDAKSLSVVILHTLQTYGLDVRSGLVGQGYDGASVMSGTNKEVQTLVRESAPFALYTHCYAHKLNLVLVDSCKSVAEATDFFALLERLYVFTSNSVMHQNWCDVQKEQYPDEPPRQLQRLSDTRWACRVAACRNVRDRLDAVVVMLEDTAETSSDRAIEARGLLSLIDFKFVLFLLLFCDILGQIHSVSMQLQSSTLDLSAAVDIAKNLVNCLKERRQAGNSADSLYSAAEDLCRKCNIEAKSMQPRVRKLPRRLSVSVVTQTVRNRVAISNSETFRIHCYLPIMDCVIAELESRFSDQASSVMLGIQALTPKHPSFLDFEKVKGFATLYNGNIEDIGHELYNIQRLLQRSAQTNLSSLLELACFLENYKLAFQEVYRLLNIALVLPVTSVACERSFSSLKLIKTYLRSTMCDNRLSTLAILSVESARSQAINLNSFVDEFDAKHNNRKLALH
;
A
#
# COMPACT_ATOMS: atom_id res chain seq x y z
N MET A 1 5.94 20.99 -23.66
CA MET A 1 6.21 20.80 -22.22
C MET A 1 6.03 19.34 -21.77
N ALA A 2 4.85 18.72 -21.92
CA ALA A 2 4.67 17.33 -21.47
C ALA A 2 5.63 16.34 -22.13
N ASP A 3 5.86 16.50 -23.45
CA ASP A 3 6.80 15.66 -24.19
C ASP A 3 8.24 15.92 -23.74
N MET A 4 8.63 17.17 -23.46
CA MET A 4 9.95 17.50 -22.91
C MET A 4 10.18 16.83 -21.55
N VAL A 5 9.18 16.87 -20.64
CA VAL A 5 9.27 16.17 -19.34
C VAL A 5 9.43 14.68 -19.56
N ARG A 6 8.64 14.09 -20.47
CA ARG A 6 8.70 12.66 -20.77
C ARG A 6 10.05 12.28 -21.39
N GLU A 7 10.51 13.03 -22.37
CA GLU A 7 11.81 12.84 -23.03
C GLU A 7 12.95 12.90 -22.02
N GLN A 8 12.96 13.91 -21.12
CA GLN A 8 13.95 14.00 -20.05
C GLN A 8 13.96 12.76 -19.14
N ILE A 9 12.77 12.28 -18.73
CA ILE A 9 12.66 11.06 -17.91
C ILE A 9 13.22 9.85 -18.70
N LEU A 10 12.84 9.71 -19.96
CA LEU A 10 13.26 8.57 -20.78
C LEU A 10 14.76 8.58 -21.08
N GLU A 11 15.37 9.76 -21.23
CA GLU A 11 16.83 9.89 -21.35
C GLU A 11 17.53 9.42 -20.08
N GLU A 12 17.09 9.88 -18.89
CA GLU A 12 17.64 9.43 -17.61
C GLU A 12 17.48 7.90 -17.43
N VAL A 13 16.36 7.31 -17.87
CA VAL A 13 16.14 5.86 -17.83
C VAL A 13 17.12 5.13 -18.74
N LYS A 14 17.36 5.63 -19.96
CA LYS A 14 18.33 5.04 -20.91
C LYS A 14 19.75 5.10 -20.37
N GLU A 15 20.13 6.22 -19.75
CA GLU A 15 21.43 6.38 -19.10
C GLU A 15 21.62 5.43 -17.91
N SER A 16 20.56 5.13 -17.17
CA SER A 16 20.61 4.21 -16.04
C SER A 16 20.79 2.74 -16.42
N VAL A 17 20.55 2.39 -17.69
CA VAL A 17 20.61 1.04 -18.28
C VAL A 17 19.53 0.09 -17.71
N TYR A 18 19.43 -0.01 -16.38
CA TYR A 18 18.48 -0.92 -15.70
C TYR A 18 17.29 -0.16 -15.14
N PHE A 19 16.12 -0.71 -15.39
CA PHE A 19 14.88 -0.13 -14.88
C PHE A 19 13.83 -1.21 -14.57
N SER A 20 12.82 -0.81 -13.83
CA SER A 20 11.62 -1.62 -13.58
C SER A 20 10.38 -0.84 -13.96
N VAL A 21 9.36 -1.56 -14.42
CA VAL A 21 8.04 -1.01 -14.71
C VAL A 21 7.08 -1.31 -13.57
N LEU A 22 6.32 -0.31 -13.15
CA LEU A 22 5.20 -0.43 -12.22
C LEU A 22 3.94 -0.09 -13.00
N VAL A 23 2.97 -0.98 -12.99
CA VAL A 23 1.69 -0.78 -13.66
C VAL A 23 0.55 -1.10 -12.69
N ASP A 24 -0.48 -0.29 -12.77
CA ASP A 24 -1.71 -0.48 -11.99
C ASP A 24 -2.89 0.04 -12.81
N GLU A 25 -4.08 -0.50 -12.57
CA GLU A 25 -5.27 -0.16 -13.33
C GLU A 25 -6.31 0.56 -12.50
N THR A 26 -7.07 1.46 -13.12
CA THR A 26 -8.21 2.11 -12.50
C THR A 26 -9.26 2.52 -13.51
N LYS A 27 -10.51 2.51 -13.07
CA LYS A 27 -11.64 3.04 -13.84
C LYS A 27 -11.71 4.55 -13.75
N ASP A 28 -11.73 5.23 -14.88
CA ASP A 28 -12.00 6.66 -14.92
C ASP A 28 -13.52 6.99 -14.82
N VAL A 29 -13.86 8.26 -14.76
CA VAL A 29 -15.27 8.72 -14.68
C VAL A 29 -16.12 8.34 -15.89
N SER A 30 -15.48 8.05 -17.04
CA SER A 30 -16.13 7.56 -18.27
C SER A 30 -16.29 6.04 -18.30
N LYS A 31 -15.94 5.36 -17.19
CA LYS A 31 -15.92 3.89 -17.06
C LYS A 31 -14.92 3.19 -17.99
N LYS A 32 -13.91 3.91 -18.49
CA LYS A 32 -12.79 3.32 -19.21
C LYS A 32 -11.70 2.92 -18.23
N GLU A 33 -11.11 1.73 -18.45
CA GLU A 33 -9.94 1.29 -17.70
C GLU A 33 -8.70 2.04 -18.21
N GLN A 34 -7.96 2.61 -17.25
CA GLN A 34 -6.71 3.35 -17.50
C GLN A 34 -5.57 2.66 -16.77
N LEU A 35 -4.50 2.31 -17.50
CA LEU A 35 -3.26 1.80 -16.96
C LEU A 35 -2.32 2.94 -16.66
N SER A 36 -1.86 3.05 -15.42
CA SER A 36 -0.80 3.97 -15.02
C SER A 36 0.55 3.32 -15.22
N PHE A 37 1.46 4.00 -15.93
CA PHE A 37 2.84 3.56 -16.14
C PHE A 37 3.80 4.43 -15.34
N VAL A 38 4.51 3.79 -14.43
CA VAL A 38 5.59 4.40 -13.65
C VAL A 38 6.86 3.60 -13.89
N ILE A 39 7.97 4.27 -14.15
CA ILE A 39 9.29 3.65 -14.30
C ILE A 39 10.12 3.93 -13.05
N ARG A 40 10.73 2.86 -12.50
CA ARG A 40 11.69 2.94 -11.41
C ARG A 40 13.09 2.70 -11.95
N PHE A 41 13.99 3.63 -11.69
CA PHE A 41 15.37 3.59 -12.15
C PHE A 41 16.30 4.29 -11.16
N PHE A 42 17.61 4.04 -11.28
CA PHE A 42 18.63 4.65 -10.44
C PHE A 42 19.49 5.60 -11.28
N ALA A 43 19.41 6.88 -11.01
CA ALA A 43 20.19 7.93 -11.66
C ALA A 43 20.49 9.06 -10.68
N ASN A 44 21.60 9.76 -10.89
CA ASN A 44 22.01 10.90 -10.06
C ASN A 44 22.07 10.56 -8.56
N LYS A 45 22.55 9.37 -8.21
CA LYS A 45 22.66 8.85 -6.83
C LYS A 45 21.32 8.72 -6.11
N GLN A 46 20.23 8.64 -6.85
CA GLN A 46 18.87 8.55 -6.30
C GLN A 46 18.06 7.47 -7.01
N ILE A 47 17.15 6.86 -6.26
CA ILE A 47 16.11 5.99 -6.81
C ILE A 47 14.95 6.88 -7.25
N ASN A 48 14.70 6.90 -8.55
CA ASN A 48 13.61 7.65 -9.16
C ASN A 48 12.41 6.74 -9.43
N LYS A 49 11.20 7.28 -9.26
CA LYS A 49 9.92 6.63 -9.61
C LYS A 49 9.10 7.68 -10.36
N CYS A 50 9.20 7.69 -11.67
CA CYS A 50 8.61 8.72 -12.52
C CYS A 50 7.40 8.17 -13.26
N PHE A 51 6.31 8.92 -13.20
CA PHE A 51 5.13 8.65 -14.01
C PHE A 51 5.41 9.06 -15.46
N VAL A 52 5.10 8.17 -16.41
CA VAL A 52 5.35 8.44 -17.83
C VAL A 52 4.10 8.54 -18.68
N ASP A 53 3.04 7.79 -18.32
CA ASP A 53 1.83 7.78 -19.16
C ASP A 53 0.61 7.17 -18.46
N PHE A 54 -0.59 7.51 -19.00
CA PHE A 54 -1.80 6.72 -18.91
C PHE A 54 -2.10 6.08 -20.26
N LYS A 55 -2.40 4.78 -20.28
CA LYS A 55 -2.83 4.05 -21.47
C LYS A 55 -4.21 3.43 -21.24
N PRO A 56 -5.15 3.58 -22.17
CA PRO A 56 -6.41 2.87 -22.07
C PRO A 56 -6.16 1.36 -22.23
N ALA A 57 -6.82 0.54 -21.42
CA ALA A 57 -6.88 -0.90 -21.58
C ALA A 57 -8.15 -1.25 -22.38
N GLU A 58 -7.99 -1.78 -23.59
CA GLU A 58 -9.10 -2.24 -24.43
C GLU A 58 -9.62 -3.60 -23.98
N GLY A 59 -8.72 -4.43 -23.41
CA GLY A 59 -9.01 -5.73 -22.80
C GLY A 59 -8.32 -5.86 -21.45
N LEU A 60 -8.97 -6.55 -20.52
CA LEU A 60 -8.44 -6.82 -19.17
C LEU A 60 -7.87 -8.23 -19.02
N ASP A 61 -7.76 -8.97 -20.13
CA ASP A 61 -7.09 -10.26 -20.15
C ASP A 61 -5.56 -10.07 -20.16
N ALA A 62 -4.86 -11.09 -19.69
CA ALA A 62 -3.40 -11.04 -19.50
C ALA A 62 -2.65 -10.75 -20.81
N LYS A 63 -3.15 -11.25 -21.95
CA LYS A 63 -2.51 -11.04 -23.25
C LYS A 63 -2.65 -9.58 -23.68
N SER A 64 -3.84 -9.00 -23.60
CA SER A 64 -4.08 -7.60 -23.94
C SER A 64 -3.23 -6.66 -23.10
N LEU A 65 -3.20 -6.89 -21.77
CA LEU A 65 -2.41 -6.08 -20.85
C LEU A 65 -0.90 -6.21 -21.11
N SER A 66 -0.37 -7.41 -21.33
CA SER A 66 1.05 -7.62 -21.62
C SER A 66 1.48 -6.94 -22.93
N VAL A 67 0.64 -6.98 -23.96
CA VAL A 67 0.88 -6.29 -25.23
C VAL A 67 0.96 -4.77 -25.00
N VAL A 68 0.02 -4.19 -24.27
CA VAL A 68 0.05 -2.73 -23.98
C VAL A 68 1.30 -2.36 -23.21
N ILE A 69 1.72 -3.17 -22.22
CA ILE A 69 2.94 -2.91 -21.43
C ILE A 69 4.17 -2.94 -22.34
N LEU A 70 4.38 -4.03 -23.06
CA LEU A 70 5.56 -4.20 -23.91
C LEU A 70 5.61 -3.17 -25.04
N HIS A 71 4.49 -2.94 -25.73
CA HIS A 71 4.39 -1.95 -26.79
C HIS A 71 4.68 -0.53 -26.29
N THR A 72 4.18 -0.16 -25.09
CA THR A 72 4.45 1.17 -24.51
C THR A 72 5.94 1.36 -24.25
N LEU A 73 6.61 0.39 -23.62
CA LEU A 73 8.05 0.47 -23.35
C LEU A 73 8.88 0.52 -24.64
N GLN A 74 8.51 -0.28 -25.63
CA GLN A 74 9.17 -0.28 -26.95
C GLN A 74 8.98 1.05 -27.71
N THR A 75 7.77 1.63 -27.66
CA THR A 75 7.48 2.94 -28.29
C THR A 75 8.34 4.06 -27.68
N TYR A 76 8.70 3.94 -26.39
CA TYR A 76 9.61 4.87 -25.73
C TYR A 76 11.09 4.56 -25.98
N GLY A 77 11.39 3.56 -26.80
CA GLY A 77 12.75 3.18 -27.15
C GLY A 77 13.56 2.65 -25.99
N LEU A 78 12.88 2.00 -25.02
CA LEU A 78 13.53 1.35 -23.89
C LEU A 78 13.90 -0.09 -24.22
N ASP A 79 15.10 -0.52 -23.81
CA ASP A 79 15.55 -1.90 -23.99
C ASP A 79 14.82 -2.82 -23.02
N VAL A 80 13.76 -3.46 -23.51
CA VAL A 80 12.95 -4.39 -22.72
C VAL A 80 13.72 -5.68 -22.42
N ARG A 81 14.59 -6.12 -23.33
CA ARG A 81 15.23 -7.44 -23.23
C ARG A 81 16.33 -7.51 -22.17
N SER A 82 17.18 -6.49 -22.10
CA SER A 82 18.32 -6.46 -21.20
C SER A 82 18.19 -5.41 -20.09
N GLY A 83 17.46 -4.32 -20.32
CA GLY A 83 17.28 -3.23 -19.36
C GLY A 83 16.13 -3.41 -18.39
N LEU A 84 15.04 -4.09 -18.79
CA LEU A 84 13.90 -4.33 -17.90
C LEU A 84 14.22 -5.47 -16.93
N VAL A 85 14.56 -5.14 -15.70
CA VAL A 85 14.98 -6.11 -14.66
C VAL A 85 13.90 -6.39 -13.60
N GLY A 86 12.82 -5.63 -13.59
CA GLY A 86 11.73 -5.83 -12.65
C GLY A 86 10.38 -5.37 -13.17
N GLN A 87 9.32 -6.02 -12.72
CA GLN A 87 7.93 -5.67 -12.98
C GLN A 87 7.12 -5.77 -11.69
N GLY A 88 6.32 -4.74 -11.41
CA GLY A 88 5.53 -4.64 -10.18
C GLY A 88 4.06 -4.34 -10.42
N TYR A 89 3.17 -5.19 -9.90
CA TYR A 89 1.72 -5.09 -10.04
C TYR A 89 1.01 -5.29 -8.70
N ASP A 90 -0.29 -5.00 -8.65
CA ASP A 90 -1.11 -5.12 -7.44
C ASP A 90 -1.44 -6.57 -7.02
N GLY A 91 -1.12 -7.55 -7.84
CA GLY A 91 -1.35 -8.96 -7.52
C GLY A 91 -2.75 -9.47 -7.84
N ALA A 92 -3.54 -8.74 -8.61
CA ALA A 92 -4.76 -9.29 -9.20
C ALA A 92 -4.45 -10.61 -9.94
N SER A 93 -5.38 -11.55 -9.95
CA SER A 93 -5.14 -12.90 -10.51
C SER A 93 -4.64 -12.87 -11.95
N VAL A 94 -5.12 -11.94 -12.76
CA VAL A 94 -4.69 -11.70 -14.15
C VAL A 94 -3.24 -11.24 -14.23
N MET A 95 -2.76 -10.50 -13.22
CA MET A 95 -1.40 -9.94 -13.17
C MET A 95 -0.38 -10.93 -12.62
N SER A 96 -0.74 -11.74 -11.62
CA SER A 96 0.20 -12.46 -10.74
C SER A 96 0.23 -13.97 -10.90
N GLY A 97 -0.70 -14.58 -11.64
CA GLY A 97 -0.77 -16.03 -11.83
C GLY A 97 0.46 -16.63 -12.50
N THR A 98 0.62 -17.95 -12.40
CA THR A 98 1.78 -18.69 -12.92
C THR A 98 1.58 -19.24 -14.35
N ASN A 99 0.35 -19.27 -14.83
CA ASN A 99 0.00 -19.87 -16.12
C ASN A 99 -0.60 -18.82 -17.07
N LYS A 100 0.23 -18.29 -17.99
CA LYS A 100 -0.16 -17.31 -19.02
C LYS A 100 -0.71 -15.99 -18.50
N GLU A 101 -0.32 -15.59 -17.32
CA GLU A 101 -0.66 -14.29 -16.75
C GLU A 101 0.33 -13.19 -17.19
N VAL A 102 0.02 -11.93 -16.96
CA VAL A 102 0.80 -10.78 -17.43
C VAL A 102 2.29 -10.92 -17.11
N GLN A 103 2.63 -11.26 -15.87
CA GLN A 103 4.03 -11.41 -15.46
C GLN A 103 4.80 -12.45 -16.30
N THR A 104 4.15 -13.54 -16.66
CA THR A 104 4.77 -14.63 -17.45
C THR A 104 4.94 -14.21 -18.90
N LEU A 105 3.93 -13.57 -19.49
CA LEU A 105 3.97 -13.09 -20.87
C LEU A 105 5.01 -11.96 -21.06
N VAL A 106 5.14 -11.08 -20.07
CA VAL A 106 6.21 -10.04 -20.08
C VAL A 106 7.59 -10.69 -20.00
N ARG A 107 7.78 -11.73 -19.18
CA ARG A 107 9.06 -12.44 -19.06
C ARG A 107 9.48 -13.20 -20.31
N GLU A 108 8.56 -13.60 -21.17
CA GLU A 108 8.92 -14.18 -22.49
C GLU A 108 9.73 -13.21 -23.33
N SER A 109 9.42 -11.90 -23.27
CA SER A 109 10.13 -10.85 -24.00
C SER A 109 11.25 -10.20 -23.19
N ALA A 110 11.14 -10.18 -21.86
CA ALA A 110 12.04 -9.60 -20.88
C ALA A 110 12.48 -10.63 -19.84
N PRO A 111 13.43 -11.54 -20.14
CA PRO A 111 13.76 -12.69 -19.27
C PRO A 111 14.19 -12.29 -17.85
N PHE A 112 14.76 -11.09 -17.71
CA PHE A 112 15.25 -10.55 -16.44
C PHE A 112 14.20 -9.80 -15.63
N ALA A 113 13.01 -9.57 -16.16
CA ALA A 113 11.94 -8.84 -15.49
C ALA A 113 11.37 -9.66 -14.31
N LEU A 114 11.99 -9.55 -13.15
CA LEU A 114 11.51 -10.21 -11.93
C LEU A 114 10.17 -9.60 -11.53
N TYR A 115 9.16 -10.45 -11.34
CA TYR A 115 7.88 -10.02 -10.81
C TYR A 115 7.94 -9.81 -9.29
N THR A 116 7.44 -8.68 -8.85
CA THR A 116 7.25 -8.39 -7.43
C THR A 116 5.79 -7.98 -7.20
N HIS A 117 5.07 -8.75 -6.41
CA HIS A 117 3.76 -8.34 -5.93
C HIS A 117 3.90 -7.15 -4.97
N CYS A 118 3.17 -6.08 -5.22
CA CYS A 118 3.19 -4.86 -4.40
C CYS A 118 3.05 -5.16 -2.90
N TYR A 119 4.08 -4.84 -2.11
CA TYR A 119 4.09 -5.12 -0.67
C TYR A 119 3.00 -4.35 0.08
N ALA A 120 2.68 -3.13 -0.34
CA ALA A 120 1.57 -2.36 0.23
C ALA A 120 0.22 -3.06 -0.04
N HIS A 121 0.04 -3.63 -1.23
CA HIS A 121 -1.16 -4.40 -1.57
C HIS A 121 -1.22 -5.72 -0.80
N LYS A 122 -0.11 -6.46 -0.70
CA LYS A 122 -0.03 -7.68 0.15
C LYS A 122 -0.49 -7.36 1.58
N LEU A 123 0.00 -6.26 2.16
CA LEU A 123 -0.36 -5.83 3.51
C LEU A 123 -1.84 -5.46 3.64
N ASN A 124 -2.40 -4.81 2.60
CA ASN A 124 -3.82 -4.51 2.54
C ASN A 124 -4.68 -5.79 2.55
N LEU A 125 -4.32 -6.78 1.76
CA LEU A 125 -5.03 -8.07 1.69
C LEU A 125 -4.99 -8.83 3.02
N VAL A 126 -3.86 -8.80 3.76
CA VAL A 126 -3.75 -9.40 5.10
C VAL A 126 -4.89 -8.91 5.98
N LEU A 127 -5.10 -7.61 6.04
CA LEU A 127 -6.10 -7.01 6.91
C LEU A 127 -7.53 -7.29 6.46
N VAL A 128 -7.79 -7.23 5.16
CA VAL A 128 -9.12 -7.53 4.62
C VAL A 128 -9.52 -8.96 4.93
N ASP A 129 -8.62 -9.92 4.72
CA ASP A 129 -8.92 -11.33 4.89
C ASP A 129 -8.94 -11.73 6.37
N SER A 130 -8.05 -11.17 7.20
CA SER A 130 -8.12 -11.37 8.65
C SER A 130 -9.42 -10.85 9.27
N CYS A 131 -9.91 -9.70 8.80
CA CYS A 131 -11.19 -9.15 9.29
C CYS A 131 -12.40 -10.00 8.86
N LYS A 132 -12.34 -10.63 7.67
CA LYS A 132 -13.43 -11.52 7.19
C LYS A 132 -13.47 -12.86 7.92
N SER A 133 -12.35 -13.34 8.40
CA SER A 133 -12.26 -14.66 9.08
C SER A 133 -12.92 -14.69 10.45
N VAL A 134 -13.07 -13.53 11.12
CA VAL A 134 -13.67 -13.39 12.46
C VAL A 134 -15.01 -12.66 12.33
N ALA A 135 -16.10 -13.35 12.67
CA ALA A 135 -17.46 -12.83 12.51
C ALA A 135 -17.69 -11.51 13.26
N GLU A 136 -17.15 -11.43 14.48
CA GLU A 136 -17.22 -10.25 15.32
C GLU A 136 -16.53 -9.02 14.72
N ALA A 137 -15.40 -9.25 14.05
CA ALA A 137 -14.69 -8.18 13.32
C ALA A 137 -15.52 -7.69 12.13
N THR A 138 -16.18 -8.60 11.41
CA THR A 138 -17.08 -8.24 10.31
C THR A 138 -18.25 -7.39 10.81
N ASP A 139 -18.89 -7.78 11.90
CA ASP A 139 -20.01 -7.05 12.52
C ASP A 139 -19.54 -5.64 12.97
N PHE A 140 -18.36 -5.53 13.55
CA PHE A 140 -17.77 -4.26 13.99
C PHE A 140 -17.54 -3.30 12.81
N PHE A 141 -16.90 -3.74 11.73
CA PHE A 141 -16.68 -2.88 10.56
C PHE A 141 -17.99 -2.53 9.84
N ALA A 142 -18.97 -3.42 9.82
CA ALA A 142 -20.30 -3.12 9.30
C ALA A 142 -20.99 -2.01 10.11
N LEU A 143 -20.80 -1.96 11.42
CA LEU A 143 -21.33 -0.89 12.26
C LEU A 143 -20.61 0.45 12.00
N LEU A 144 -19.29 0.45 11.84
CA LEU A 144 -18.54 1.66 11.45
C LEU A 144 -19.02 2.23 10.10
N GLU A 145 -19.27 1.39 9.10
CA GLU A 145 -19.81 1.83 7.81
C GLU A 145 -21.22 2.40 7.96
N ARG A 146 -22.08 1.78 8.78
CA ARG A 146 -23.43 2.31 9.07
C ARG A 146 -23.37 3.67 9.74
N LEU A 147 -22.45 3.90 10.69
CA LEU A 147 -22.24 5.21 11.31
C LEU A 147 -21.82 6.26 10.26
N TYR A 148 -20.93 5.93 9.36
CA TYR A 148 -20.55 6.80 8.25
C TYR A 148 -21.78 7.11 7.35
N VAL A 149 -22.51 6.10 6.91
CA VAL A 149 -23.70 6.28 6.06
C VAL A 149 -24.74 7.15 6.75
N PHE A 150 -24.98 6.95 8.05
CA PHE A 150 -25.90 7.75 8.85
C PHE A 150 -25.52 9.25 8.84
N THR A 151 -24.23 9.56 8.99
CA THR A 151 -23.71 10.95 9.01
C THR A 151 -23.45 11.53 7.60
N SER A 152 -23.61 10.76 6.53
CA SER A 152 -23.32 11.22 5.16
C SER A 152 -24.41 12.12 4.56
N ASN A 153 -25.61 12.14 5.15
CA ASN A 153 -26.69 13.05 4.78
C ASN A 153 -26.37 14.47 5.26
N SER A 154 -26.71 15.50 4.47
CA SER A 154 -26.38 16.90 4.78
C SER A 154 -26.87 17.38 6.16
N VAL A 155 -28.08 16.99 6.57
CA VAL A 155 -28.66 17.38 7.87
C VAL A 155 -27.88 16.69 9.02
N MET A 156 -27.64 15.39 8.91
CA MET A 156 -26.87 14.65 9.92
C MET A 156 -25.41 15.06 9.95
N HIS A 157 -24.85 15.41 8.80
CA HIS A 157 -23.50 15.94 8.72
C HIS A 157 -23.35 17.27 9.44
N GLN A 158 -24.34 18.17 9.27
CA GLN A 158 -24.35 19.45 9.99
C GLN A 158 -24.48 19.22 11.50
N ASN A 159 -25.41 18.38 11.94
CA ASN A 159 -25.56 18.01 13.33
C ASN A 159 -24.26 17.42 13.92
N TRP A 160 -23.61 16.50 13.19
CA TRP A 160 -22.31 15.94 13.55
C TRP A 160 -21.23 17.01 13.75
N CYS A 161 -21.20 18.00 12.86
CA CYS A 161 -20.26 19.12 12.99
C CYS A 161 -20.59 20.04 14.17
N ASP A 162 -21.86 20.28 14.43
CA ASP A 162 -22.28 21.21 15.48
C ASP A 162 -22.08 20.62 16.87
N VAL A 163 -22.40 19.33 17.09
CA VAL A 163 -22.08 18.61 18.33
C VAL A 163 -20.57 18.62 18.61
N GLN A 164 -19.74 18.42 17.59
CA GLN A 164 -18.29 18.48 17.79
C GLN A 164 -17.80 19.89 18.13
N LYS A 165 -18.35 20.95 17.54
CA LYS A 165 -17.97 22.33 17.88
C LYS A 165 -18.33 22.67 19.32
N GLU A 166 -19.43 22.15 19.81
CA GLU A 166 -19.88 22.35 21.18
C GLU A 166 -18.96 21.61 22.19
N GLN A 167 -18.66 20.34 21.92
CA GLN A 167 -17.82 19.53 22.80
C GLN A 167 -16.32 19.79 22.67
N TYR A 168 -15.84 20.23 21.50
CA TYR A 168 -14.45 20.44 21.17
C TYR A 168 -14.24 21.79 20.46
N PRO A 169 -14.49 22.92 21.14
CA PRO A 169 -14.47 24.26 20.53
C PRO A 169 -13.12 24.65 19.93
N ASP A 170 -12.01 24.12 20.49
CA ASP A 170 -10.66 24.45 20.08
C ASP A 170 -10.11 23.49 18.98
N GLU A 171 -10.89 22.51 18.56
CA GLU A 171 -10.46 21.54 17.55
C GLU A 171 -11.37 21.56 16.32
N PRO A 172 -10.81 21.40 15.09
CA PRO A 172 -11.65 21.29 13.91
C PRO A 172 -12.48 19.99 13.94
N PRO A 173 -13.74 20.04 13.44
CA PRO A 173 -14.59 18.86 13.34
C PRO A 173 -13.93 17.75 12.50
N ARG A 174 -13.90 16.52 13.02
CA ARG A 174 -13.40 15.35 12.32
C ARG A 174 -14.52 14.68 11.54
N GLN A 175 -14.22 14.30 10.32
CA GLN A 175 -15.16 13.58 9.45
C GLN A 175 -15.09 12.08 9.69
N LEU A 176 -16.23 11.40 9.77
CA LEU A 176 -16.25 9.96 9.70
C LEU A 176 -15.81 9.50 8.31
N GLN A 177 -15.14 8.37 8.23
CA GLN A 177 -14.54 7.90 6.98
C GLN A 177 -15.33 6.72 6.43
N ARG A 178 -15.60 6.75 5.12
CA ARG A 178 -16.12 5.59 4.40
C ARG A 178 -15.10 4.46 4.42
N LEU A 179 -15.55 3.27 4.70
CA LEU A 179 -14.70 2.09 4.56
C LEU A 179 -14.50 1.76 3.08
N SER A 180 -13.29 1.36 2.73
CA SER A 180 -12.96 0.91 1.38
C SER A 180 -12.54 -0.56 1.47
N ASP A 181 -13.03 -1.37 0.53
CA ASP A 181 -12.63 -2.77 0.43
C ASP A 181 -11.20 -2.93 -0.08
N THR A 182 -10.70 -1.93 -0.81
CA THR A 182 -9.37 -1.94 -1.42
C THR A 182 -8.33 -1.12 -0.66
N ARG A 183 -8.74 -0.23 0.25
CA ARG A 183 -7.83 0.69 0.98
C ARG A 183 -8.07 0.64 2.47
N TRP A 184 -7.35 -0.23 3.15
CA TRP A 184 -7.46 -0.40 4.60
C TRP A 184 -7.03 0.84 5.40
N ALA A 185 -6.22 1.74 4.85
CA ALA A 185 -5.87 3.01 5.50
C ALA A 185 -7.12 3.82 5.89
N CYS A 186 -8.21 3.69 5.13
CA CYS A 186 -9.51 4.27 5.49
C CYS A 186 -10.05 3.67 6.79
N ARG A 187 -9.80 2.37 7.06
CA ARG A 187 -10.25 1.71 8.29
C ARG A 187 -9.52 2.22 9.53
N VAL A 188 -8.21 2.51 9.40
CA VAL A 188 -7.44 3.14 10.49
C VAL A 188 -8.02 4.51 10.85
N ALA A 189 -8.25 5.35 9.83
CA ALA A 189 -8.81 6.67 10.03
C ALA A 189 -10.24 6.59 10.59
N ALA A 190 -11.08 5.65 10.09
CA ALA A 190 -12.42 5.42 10.61
C ALA A 190 -12.41 5.05 12.09
N CYS A 191 -11.58 4.06 12.48
CA CYS A 191 -11.47 3.66 13.88
C CYS A 191 -10.97 4.81 14.76
N ARG A 192 -9.92 5.52 14.35
CA ARG A 192 -9.36 6.64 15.12
C ARG A 192 -10.36 7.79 15.27
N ASN A 193 -11.04 8.18 14.20
CA ASN A 193 -12.00 9.27 14.25
C ASN A 193 -13.19 8.94 15.16
N VAL A 194 -13.69 7.70 15.11
CA VAL A 194 -14.77 7.26 16.02
C VAL A 194 -14.26 7.15 17.47
N ARG A 195 -13.07 6.60 17.71
CA ARG A 195 -12.50 6.52 19.06
C ARG A 195 -12.32 7.90 19.69
N ASP A 196 -11.74 8.83 18.94
CA ASP A 196 -11.38 10.16 19.44
C ASP A 196 -12.60 11.09 19.62
N ARG A 197 -13.76 10.71 19.07
CA ARG A 197 -15.03 11.45 19.11
C ARG A 197 -16.22 10.56 19.49
N LEU A 198 -15.98 9.51 20.26
CA LEU A 198 -17.02 8.55 20.62
C LEU A 198 -18.13 9.19 21.46
N ASP A 199 -17.77 10.08 22.36
CA ASP A 199 -18.70 10.89 23.13
C ASP A 199 -19.60 11.74 22.24
N ALA A 200 -19.06 12.44 21.28
CA ALA A 200 -19.84 13.22 20.30
C ALA A 200 -20.72 12.33 19.41
N VAL A 201 -20.25 11.12 19.05
CA VAL A 201 -21.09 10.14 18.32
C VAL A 201 -22.31 9.74 19.15
N VAL A 202 -22.11 9.44 20.44
CA VAL A 202 -23.20 9.05 21.36
C VAL A 202 -24.18 10.19 21.50
N VAL A 203 -23.75 11.41 21.83
CA VAL A 203 -24.63 12.59 21.98
C VAL A 203 -25.40 12.87 20.70
N MET A 204 -24.75 12.90 19.54
CA MET A 204 -25.45 13.10 18.26
C MET A 204 -26.55 12.07 18.01
N LEU A 205 -26.29 10.81 18.35
CA LEU A 205 -27.29 9.75 18.19
C LEU A 205 -28.41 9.84 19.22
N GLU A 206 -28.13 10.24 20.47
CA GLU A 206 -29.13 10.48 21.54
C GLU A 206 -30.05 11.62 21.15
N ASP A 207 -29.51 12.78 20.77
CA ASP A 207 -30.27 13.93 20.30
C ASP A 207 -31.18 13.56 19.11
N THR A 208 -30.63 12.81 18.14
CA THR A 208 -31.42 12.37 16.98
C THR A 208 -32.52 11.37 17.39
N ALA A 209 -32.24 10.48 18.35
CA ALA A 209 -33.19 9.47 18.83
C ALA A 209 -34.42 10.07 19.56
N GLU A 210 -34.28 11.26 20.13
CA GLU A 210 -35.36 12.01 20.79
C GLU A 210 -36.26 12.75 19.81
N THR A 211 -35.84 12.95 18.56
CA THR A 211 -36.65 13.59 17.54
C THR A 211 -37.81 12.71 17.07
N SER A 212 -38.80 13.33 16.44
CA SER A 212 -39.93 12.61 15.80
C SER A 212 -39.66 12.23 14.35
N SER A 213 -38.38 12.27 13.90
CA SER A 213 -38.00 11.99 12.53
C SER A 213 -37.84 10.49 12.26
N ASP A 214 -37.93 10.09 10.98
CA ASP A 214 -37.64 8.71 10.55
C ASP A 214 -36.23 8.25 10.95
N ARG A 215 -35.31 9.20 11.12
CA ARG A 215 -33.92 8.94 11.58
C ARG A 215 -33.82 8.55 13.06
N ALA A 216 -34.80 8.88 13.86
CA ALA A 216 -34.83 8.51 15.29
C ALA A 216 -34.79 6.99 15.49
N ILE A 217 -35.48 6.23 14.64
CA ILE A 217 -35.48 4.75 14.71
C ILE A 217 -34.08 4.21 14.37
N GLU A 218 -33.45 4.76 13.35
CA GLU A 218 -32.10 4.36 12.94
C GLU A 218 -31.06 4.73 14.02
N ALA A 219 -31.16 5.93 14.61
CA ALA A 219 -30.30 6.40 15.70
C ALA A 219 -30.39 5.49 16.93
N ARG A 220 -31.63 5.13 17.37
CA ARG A 220 -31.83 4.16 18.48
C ARG A 220 -31.22 2.80 18.16
N GLY A 221 -31.36 2.35 16.91
CA GLY A 221 -30.76 1.10 16.46
C GLY A 221 -29.22 1.14 16.51
N LEU A 222 -28.58 2.25 16.13
CA LEU A 222 -27.14 2.45 16.20
C LEU A 222 -26.66 2.54 17.66
N LEU A 223 -27.34 3.32 18.51
CA LEU A 223 -27.03 3.42 19.95
C LEU A 223 -27.06 2.06 20.64
N SER A 224 -28.04 1.22 20.34
CA SER A 224 -28.14 -0.12 20.93
C SER A 224 -26.99 -1.07 20.51
N LEU A 225 -26.24 -0.74 19.46
CA LEU A 225 -25.10 -1.51 18.97
C LEU A 225 -23.76 -0.94 19.43
N ILE A 226 -23.75 0.32 19.91
CA ILE A 226 -22.56 0.94 20.53
C ILE A 226 -22.51 0.51 22.00
N ASP A 227 -22.14 -0.74 22.22
CA ASP A 227 -22.01 -1.37 23.52
C ASP A 227 -20.53 -1.52 23.92
N PHE A 228 -20.28 -2.08 25.10
CA PHE A 228 -18.95 -2.37 25.61
C PHE A 228 -18.12 -3.21 24.60
N LYS A 229 -18.77 -4.18 23.93
CA LYS A 229 -18.10 -5.02 22.93
C LYS A 229 -17.62 -4.19 21.72
N PHE A 230 -18.44 -3.25 21.26
CA PHE A 230 -18.05 -2.33 20.19
C PHE A 230 -16.82 -1.50 20.58
N VAL A 231 -16.81 -0.92 21.79
CA VAL A 231 -15.69 -0.10 22.28
C VAL A 231 -14.41 -0.93 22.39
N LEU A 232 -14.53 -2.17 22.86
CA LEU A 232 -13.40 -3.09 22.99
C LEU A 232 -12.78 -3.42 21.62
N PHE A 233 -13.61 -3.71 20.61
CA PHE A 233 -13.14 -3.91 19.24
C PHE A 233 -12.57 -2.63 18.61
N LEU A 234 -13.14 -1.47 18.92
CA LEU A 234 -12.64 -0.18 18.47
C LEU A 234 -11.20 0.06 18.94
N LEU A 235 -10.93 -0.19 20.22
CA LEU A 235 -9.58 -0.06 20.77
C LEU A 235 -8.62 -1.12 20.21
N LEU A 236 -9.06 -2.36 20.10
CA LEU A 236 -8.27 -3.45 19.52
C LEU A 236 -7.85 -3.13 18.08
N PHE A 237 -8.79 -2.71 17.24
CA PHE A 237 -8.46 -2.37 15.85
C PHE A 237 -7.69 -1.07 15.71
N CYS A 238 -7.90 -0.07 16.57
CA CYS A 238 -7.05 1.11 16.62
C CYS A 238 -5.58 0.75 16.88
N ASP A 239 -5.33 -0.23 17.73
CA ASP A 239 -4.00 -0.69 18.08
C ASP A 239 -3.36 -1.51 16.95
N ILE A 240 -4.00 -2.61 16.52
CA ILE A 240 -3.47 -3.48 15.46
C ILE A 240 -3.27 -2.71 14.15
N LEU A 241 -4.31 -2.00 13.70
CA LEU A 241 -4.27 -1.24 12.46
C LEU A 241 -3.27 -0.08 12.53
N GLY A 242 -3.07 0.51 13.71
CA GLY A 242 -2.08 1.56 13.91
C GLY A 242 -0.65 1.09 13.65
N GLN A 243 -0.28 -0.10 14.14
CA GLN A 243 1.04 -0.69 13.91
C GLN A 243 1.25 -1.03 12.42
N ILE A 244 0.27 -1.69 11.82
CA ILE A 244 0.32 -2.03 10.40
C ILE A 244 0.38 -0.76 9.51
N HIS A 245 -0.31 0.32 9.91
CA HIS A 245 -0.26 1.59 9.21
C HIS A 245 1.14 2.21 9.22
N SER A 246 1.82 2.19 10.34
CA SER A 246 3.20 2.67 10.44
C SER A 246 4.12 1.94 9.46
N VAL A 247 4.00 0.61 9.38
CA VAL A 247 4.74 -0.22 8.41
C VAL A 247 4.34 0.10 6.98
N SER A 248 3.05 0.26 6.69
CA SER A 248 2.58 0.63 5.35
C SER A 248 3.16 1.96 4.88
N MET A 249 3.24 2.96 5.76
CA MET A 249 3.86 4.25 5.42
C MET A 249 5.36 4.11 5.11
N GLN A 250 6.08 3.26 5.85
CA GLN A 250 7.48 2.98 5.58
C GLN A 250 7.67 2.25 4.23
N LEU A 251 6.84 1.25 3.94
CA LEU A 251 6.86 0.52 2.66
C LEU A 251 6.59 1.43 1.45
N GLN A 252 5.92 2.55 1.63
CA GLN A 252 5.63 3.54 0.59
C GLN A 252 6.76 4.55 0.35
N SER A 253 7.86 4.49 1.10
CA SER A 253 9.02 5.35 0.88
C SER A 253 9.58 5.17 -0.53
N SER A 254 10.01 6.27 -1.14
CA SER A 254 10.61 6.26 -2.49
C SER A 254 11.97 5.59 -2.52
N THR A 255 12.73 5.69 -1.43
CA THR A 255 14.11 5.21 -1.32
C THR A 255 14.23 3.76 -0.84
N LEU A 256 13.11 3.12 -0.48
CA LEU A 256 13.12 1.77 0.07
C LEU A 256 13.54 0.75 -0.99
N ASP A 257 14.51 -0.09 -0.65
CA ASP A 257 14.87 -1.30 -1.40
C ASP A 257 14.11 -2.54 -0.91
N LEU A 258 14.22 -3.62 -1.69
CA LEU A 258 13.45 -4.83 -1.45
C LEU A 258 13.90 -5.55 -0.16
N SER A 259 15.19 -5.51 0.19
CA SER A 259 15.72 -6.10 1.42
C SER A 259 15.16 -5.42 2.66
N ALA A 260 15.24 -4.09 2.70
CA ALA A 260 14.68 -3.30 3.79
C ALA A 260 13.16 -3.50 3.94
N ALA A 261 12.43 -3.65 2.83
CA ALA A 261 10.99 -3.95 2.88
C ALA A 261 10.68 -5.29 3.55
N VAL A 262 11.47 -6.31 3.26
CA VAL A 262 11.34 -7.63 3.90
C VAL A 262 11.62 -7.56 5.39
N ASP A 263 12.69 -6.86 5.78
CA ASP A 263 13.06 -6.73 7.18
C ASP A 263 11.99 -5.96 7.99
N ILE A 264 11.39 -4.93 7.40
CA ILE A 264 10.25 -4.20 7.99
C ILE A 264 9.05 -5.14 8.18
N ALA A 265 8.73 -5.97 7.18
CA ALA A 265 7.63 -6.93 7.28
C ALA A 265 7.90 -8.01 8.36
N LYS A 266 9.13 -8.53 8.44
CA LYS A 266 9.55 -9.48 9.48
C LYS A 266 9.43 -8.88 10.88
N ASN A 267 9.91 -7.66 11.04
CA ASN A 267 9.85 -6.95 12.32
C ASN A 267 8.40 -6.75 12.78
N LEU A 268 7.48 -6.45 11.85
CA LEU A 268 6.05 -6.37 12.17
C LEU A 268 5.52 -7.71 12.70
N VAL A 269 5.82 -8.83 12.01
CA VAL A 269 5.42 -10.17 12.43
C VAL A 269 5.95 -10.49 13.84
N ASN A 270 7.23 -10.21 14.10
CA ASN A 270 7.85 -10.46 15.40
C ASN A 270 7.22 -9.61 16.50
N CYS A 271 6.99 -8.32 16.26
CA CYS A 271 6.31 -7.42 17.18
C CYS A 271 4.89 -7.90 17.52
N LEU A 272 4.12 -8.37 16.53
CA LEU A 272 2.79 -8.93 16.77
C LEU A 272 2.83 -10.24 17.55
N LYS A 273 3.83 -11.11 17.29
CA LYS A 273 4.05 -12.35 18.06
C LYS A 273 4.40 -12.06 19.52
N GLU A 274 5.28 -11.11 19.78
CA GLU A 274 5.64 -10.68 21.14
C GLU A 274 4.40 -10.15 21.87
N ARG A 275 3.59 -9.32 21.24
CA ARG A 275 2.34 -8.81 21.84
C ARG A 275 1.30 -9.90 22.09
N ARG A 276 1.21 -10.87 21.19
CA ARG A 276 0.35 -12.05 21.38
C ARG A 276 0.75 -12.86 22.60
N GLN A 277 2.05 -12.96 22.85
CA GLN A 277 2.60 -13.70 24.00
C GLN A 277 2.51 -12.89 25.31
N ALA A 278 2.54 -11.56 25.22
CA ALA A 278 2.44 -10.70 26.39
C ALA A 278 1.05 -10.82 27.04
N GLY A 279 0.98 -11.45 28.22
CA GLY A 279 -0.27 -11.76 28.89
C GLY A 279 -1.13 -10.55 29.27
N ASN A 280 -0.52 -9.37 29.42
CA ASN A 280 -1.18 -8.14 29.86
C ASN A 280 -1.80 -7.29 28.75
N SER A 281 -1.55 -7.59 27.47
CA SER A 281 -2.04 -6.75 26.34
C SER A 281 -3.56 -6.74 26.24
N ALA A 282 -4.21 -7.89 26.40
CA ALA A 282 -5.67 -8.01 26.39
C ALA A 282 -6.30 -7.34 27.63
N ASP A 283 -5.69 -7.47 28.81
CA ASP A 283 -6.16 -6.84 30.05
C ASP A 283 -6.07 -5.32 29.98
N SER A 284 -4.98 -4.79 29.41
CA SER A 284 -4.81 -3.35 29.20
C SER A 284 -5.88 -2.79 28.25
N LEU A 285 -6.20 -3.49 27.15
CA LEU A 285 -7.27 -3.09 26.23
C LEU A 285 -8.64 -3.16 26.91
N TYR A 286 -8.88 -4.17 27.73
CA TYR A 286 -10.14 -4.34 28.46
C TYR A 286 -10.35 -3.20 29.46
N SER A 287 -9.36 -2.87 30.28
CA SER A 287 -9.41 -1.73 31.20
C SER A 287 -9.58 -0.40 30.50
N ALA A 288 -8.87 -0.18 29.37
CA ALA A 288 -9.03 1.04 28.58
C ALA A 288 -10.45 1.15 27.98
N ALA A 289 -11.08 0.02 27.63
CA ALA A 289 -12.47 0.01 27.14
C ALA A 289 -13.46 0.35 28.27
N GLU A 290 -13.24 -0.15 29.51
CA GLU A 290 -14.04 0.24 30.66
C GLU A 290 -13.97 1.74 30.94
N ASP A 291 -12.76 2.33 30.87
CA ASP A 291 -12.56 3.76 31.09
C ASP A 291 -13.22 4.60 29.99
N LEU A 292 -13.10 4.19 28.72
CA LEU A 292 -13.74 4.88 27.60
C LEU A 292 -15.27 4.79 27.66
N CYS A 293 -15.81 3.63 28.01
CA CYS A 293 -17.26 3.46 28.23
C CYS A 293 -17.77 4.36 29.36
N ARG A 294 -17.03 4.44 30.47
CA ARG A 294 -17.38 5.32 31.60
C ARG A 294 -17.39 6.80 31.18
N LYS A 295 -16.39 7.22 30.37
CA LYS A 295 -16.32 8.58 29.82
C LYS A 295 -17.52 8.91 28.93
N CYS A 296 -17.96 7.96 28.12
CA CYS A 296 -19.03 8.16 27.14
C CYS A 296 -20.42 7.73 27.62
N ASN A 297 -20.62 7.45 28.92
CA ASN A 297 -21.87 6.95 29.52
C ASN A 297 -22.42 5.67 28.84
N ILE A 298 -21.54 4.84 28.28
CA ILE A 298 -21.92 3.55 27.69
C ILE A 298 -21.95 2.50 28.81
N GLU A 299 -23.05 1.73 28.92
CA GLU A 299 -23.15 0.66 29.92
C GLU A 299 -22.08 -0.41 29.65
N ALA A 300 -21.20 -0.63 30.65
CA ALA A 300 -20.16 -1.65 30.59
C ALA A 300 -20.70 -3.09 30.77
N LYS A 301 -22.01 -3.29 30.77
CA LYS A 301 -22.62 -4.61 30.89
C LYS A 301 -22.65 -5.30 29.52
N SER A 302 -21.97 -6.43 29.44
CA SER A 302 -22.12 -7.37 28.32
C SER A 302 -23.58 -7.82 28.26
N MET A 303 -24.34 -7.40 27.25
CA MET A 303 -25.61 -8.01 26.95
C MET A 303 -25.40 -9.50 26.69
N GLN A 304 -25.91 -10.34 27.56
CA GLN A 304 -25.90 -11.78 27.28
C GLN A 304 -26.70 -12.01 25.99
N PRO A 305 -26.11 -12.66 24.99
CA PRO A 305 -26.83 -12.94 23.76
C PRO A 305 -28.07 -13.74 24.11
N ARG A 306 -29.25 -13.31 23.62
CA ARG A 306 -30.48 -14.10 23.78
C ARG A 306 -30.20 -15.51 23.28
N VAL A 307 -30.22 -16.48 24.18
CA VAL A 307 -30.12 -17.90 23.84
C VAL A 307 -31.30 -18.20 22.90
N ARG A 308 -31.03 -18.38 21.60
CA ARG A 308 -32.05 -18.86 20.66
C ARG A 308 -32.48 -20.23 21.13
N LYS A 309 -33.67 -20.32 21.76
CA LYS A 309 -34.33 -21.59 22.04
C LYS A 309 -34.67 -22.20 20.68
N LEU A 310 -33.94 -23.24 20.28
CA LEU A 310 -34.30 -24.06 19.13
C LEU A 310 -35.72 -24.65 19.39
N PRO A 311 -36.63 -24.53 18.40
CA PRO A 311 -37.93 -25.21 18.54
C PRO A 311 -37.67 -26.69 18.81
N ARG A 312 -38.39 -27.26 19.81
CA ARG A 312 -38.24 -28.66 20.21
C ARG A 312 -38.30 -29.68 19.08
N ARG A 313 -38.94 -29.34 17.96
CA ARG A 313 -39.02 -30.17 16.75
C ARG A 313 -37.70 -30.27 15.95
N LEU A 314 -36.76 -29.34 16.11
CA LEU A 314 -35.48 -29.34 15.42
C LEU A 314 -34.29 -29.73 16.29
N SER A 315 -34.52 -29.97 17.61
CA SER A 315 -33.44 -30.29 18.55
C SER A 315 -32.79 -31.67 18.32
N VAL A 316 -33.45 -32.57 17.60
CA VAL A 316 -32.96 -33.94 17.36
C VAL A 316 -32.21 -34.07 16.01
N SER A 317 -32.39 -33.13 15.06
CA SER A 317 -31.89 -33.24 13.70
C SER A 317 -30.81 -32.22 13.32
N VAL A 318 -30.47 -31.27 14.17
CA VAL A 318 -29.50 -30.23 13.86
C VAL A 318 -28.20 -30.51 14.61
N VAL A 319 -27.15 -30.80 13.84
CA VAL A 319 -25.77 -30.81 14.36
C VAL A 319 -25.46 -29.41 14.89
N THR A 320 -25.32 -29.30 16.20
CA THR A 320 -25.13 -28.04 16.94
C THR A 320 -23.87 -27.26 16.56
N GLN A 321 -23.04 -27.81 15.70
CA GLN A 321 -21.80 -27.18 15.21
C GLN A 321 -22.00 -26.08 14.14
N THR A 322 -23.19 -25.95 13.54
CA THR A 322 -23.44 -24.96 12.47
C THR A 322 -24.08 -23.66 12.95
N VAL A 323 -24.50 -23.56 14.20
CA VAL A 323 -25.00 -22.28 14.75
C VAL A 323 -23.82 -21.56 15.37
N ARG A 324 -23.34 -20.48 14.72
CA ARG A 324 -22.33 -19.57 15.26
C ARG A 324 -22.81 -19.07 16.64
N ASN A 325 -22.33 -19.70 17.70
CA ASN A 325 -22.56 -19.23 19.06
C ASN A 325 -21.75 -17.94 19.25
N ARG A 326 -22.42 -16.80 19.28
CA ARG A 326 -21.80 -15.54 19.71
C ARG A 326 -21.43 -15.70 21.18
N VAL A 327 -20.14 -15.65 21.48
CA VAL A 327 -19.63 -15.74 22.84
C VAL A 327 -19.90 -14.41 23.55
N ALA A 328 -20.51 -14.50 24.75
CA ALA A 328 -20.64 -13.33 25.61
C ALA A 328 -19.28 -13.01 26.24
N ILE A 329 -18.79 -11.77 26.06
CA ILE A 329 -17.55 -11.28 26.67
C ILE A 329 -17.90 -10.83 28.08
N SER A 330 -17.70 -11.72 29.06
CA SER A 330 -18.04 -11.46 30.47
C SER A 330 -16.88 -10.91 31.30
N ASN A 331 -15.63 -11.11 30.83
CA ASN A 331 -14.42 -10.65 31.49
C ASN A 331 -13.26 -10.58 30.49
N SER A 332 -12.13 -10.04 30.93
CA SER A 332 -10.88 -9.89 30.13
C SER A 332 -10.40 -11.24 29.59
N GLU A 333 -10.45 -12.32 30.34
CA GLU A 333 -9.99 -13.65 29.90
C GLU A 333 -10.86 -14.19 28.75
N THR A 334 -12.18 -14.02 28.84
CA THR A 334 -13.11 -14.41 27.77
C THR A 334 -12.82 -13.62 26.48
N PHE A 335 -12.56 -12.32 26.61
CA PHE A 335 -12.14 -11.48 25.48
C PHE A 335 -10.81 -11.97 24.91
N ARG A 336 -9.83 -12.24 25.74
CA ARG A 336 -8.50 -12.72 25.33
C ARG A 336 -8.62 -14.00 24.51
N ILE A 337 -9.34 -15.01 25.01
CA ILE A 337 -9.43 -16.33 24.37
C ILE A 337 -10.28 -16.30 23.09
N HIS A 338 -11.40 -15.61 23.08
CA HIS A 338 -12.38 -15.73 22.00
C HIS A 338 -12.31 -14.63 20.95
N CYS A 339 -11.62 -13.51 21.25
CA CYS A 339 -11.51 -12.38 20.31
C CYS A 339 -10.06 -12.00 20.03
N TYR A 340 -9.29 -11.63 21.06
CA TYR A 340 -7.95 -11.10 20.91
C TYR A 340 -6.99 -12.11 20.25
N LEU A 341 -6.84 -13.31 20.84
CA LEU A 341 -5.93 -14.33 20.31
C LEU A 341 -6.33 -14.80 18.89
N PRO A 342 -7.60 -15.13 18.58
CA PRO A 342 -7.97 -15.52 17.22
C PRO A 342 -7.70 -14.44 16.17
N ILE A 343 -7.92 -13.16 16.48
CA ILE A 343 -7.63 -12.05 15.55
C ILE A 343 -6.12 -11.93 15.36
N MET A 344 -5.34 -11.95 16.43
CA MET A 344 -3.88 -11.89 16.37
C MET A 344 -3.29 -13.06 15.59
N ASP A 345 -3.76 -14.28 15.84
CA ASP A 345 -3.31 -15.49 15.14
C ASP A 345 -3.62 -15.41 13.65
N CYS A 346 -4.81 -14.93 13.28
CA CYS A 346 -5.18 -14.76 11.89
C CYS A 346 -4.32 -13.72 11.19
N VAL A 347 -4.08 -12.55 11.81
CA VAL A 347 -3.24 -11.50 11.25
C VAL A 347 -1.79 -11.97 11.07
N ILE A 348 -1.24 -12.67 12.07
CA ILE A 348 0.13 -13.21 12.02
C ILE A 348 0.23 -14.27 10.92
N ALA A 349 -0.70 -15.22 10.86
CA ALA A 349 -0.69 -16.29 9.85
C ALA A 349 -0.79 -15.72 8.41
N GLU A 350 -1.67 -14.74 8.19
CA GLU A 350 -1.79 -14.07 6.88
C GLU A 350 -0.51 -13.30 6.51
N LEU A 351 0.12 -12.60 7.47
CA LEU A 351 1.39 -11.94 7.24
C LEU A 351 2.49 -12.94 6.87
N GLU A 352 2.64 -14.01 7.64
CA GLU A 352 3.63 -15.05 7.36
C GLU A 352 3.41 -15.70 6.00
N SER A 353 2.16 -16.04 5.66
CA SER A 353 1.83 -16.64 4.36
C SER A 353 2.18 -15.73 3.19
N ARG A 354 1.82 -14.46 3.25
CA ARG A 354 2.01 -13.50 2.13
C ARG A 354 3.43 -12.96 1.99
N PHE A 355 4.21 -13.01 3.05
CA PHE A 355 5.61 -12.58 3.07
C PHE A 355 6.59 -13.76 3.18
N SER A 356 6.16 -15.00 2.81
CA SER A 356 6.98 -16.21 2.86
C SER A 356 8.11 -16.27 1.82
N ASP A 357 8.04 -15.50 0.73
CA ASP A 357 9.01 -15.51 -0.38
C ASP A 357 10.44 -15.03 -0.01
N GLN A 358 10.72 -14.95 1.27
CA GLN A 358 11.95 -14.37 1.84
C GLN A 358 13.22 -15.19 1.58
N ALA A 359 13.07 -16.46 1.21
CA ALA A 359 14.18 -17.37 0.95
C ALA A 359 14.60 -17.44 -0.52
N SER A 360 14.06 -16.55 -1.40
CA SER A 360 14.48 -16.54 -2.80
C SER A 360 15.96 -16.15 -2.92
N SER A 361 16.66 -16.72 -3.91
CA SER A 361 18.06 -16.39 -4.20
C SER A 361 18.28 -14.90 -4.44
N VAL A 362 17.27 -14.22 -5.01
CA VAL A 362 17.28 -12.76 -5.20
C VAL A 362 17.35 -12.04 -3.87
N MET A 363 16.47 -12.40 -2.94
CA MET A 363 16.39 -11.74 -1.65
C MET A 363 17.65 -11.94 -0.82
N LEU A 364 18.15 -13.19 -0.77
CA LEU A 364 19.38 -13.51 -0.07
C LEU A 364 20.57 -12.76 -0.65
N GLY A 365 20.62 -12.62 -1.98
CA GLY A 365 21.68 -11.86 -2.67
C GLY A 365 21.60 -10.36 -2.38
N ILE A 366 20.42 -9.76 -2.38
CA ILE A 366 20.24 -8.34 -2.01
C ILE A 366 20.65 -8.10 -0.55
N GLN A 367 20.26 -9.00 0.36
CA GLN A 367 20.68 -8.94 1.76
C GLN A 367 22.20 -9.03 1.90
N ALA A 368 22.85 -9.85 1.09
CA ALA A 368 24.31 -9.96 1.07
C ALA A 368 25.02 -8.73 0.45
N LEU A 369 24.32 -7.91 -0.30
CA LEU A 369 24.81 -6.60 -0.78
C LEU A 369 24.44 -5.44 0.16
N THR A 370 23.62 -5.67 1.18
CA THR A 370 23.18 -4.63 2.11
C THR A 370 24.15 -4.50 3.29
N PRO A 371 24.80 -3.32 3.48
CA PRO A 371 25.64 -3.09 4.66
C PRO A 371 24.85 -3.28 5.96
N LYS A 372 25.55 -3.64 7.05
CA LYS A 372 24.99 -4.00 8.37
C LYS A 372 24.14 -5.28 8.41
N HIS A 373 23.82 -5.90 7.29
CA HIS A 373 23.17 -7.21 7.31
C HIS A 373 24.21 -8.30 7.72
N PRO A 374 23.84 -9.29 8.53
CA PRO A 374 24.78 -10.34 8.99
C PRO A 374 25.47 -11.13 7.84
N SER A 375 24.83 -11.20 6.69
CA SER A 375 25.39 -11.85 5.49
C SER A 375 26.08 -10.88 4.52
N PHE A 376 26.44 -9.68 4.96
CA PHE A 376 27.07 -8.69 4.08
C PHE A 376 28.34 -9.24 3.41
N LEU A 377 28.42 -9.13 2.09
CA LEU A 377 29.49 -9.66 1.21
C LEU A 377 29.65 -11.20 1.24
N ASP A 378 28.59 -11.94 1.61
CA ASP A 378 28.56 -13.41 1.51
C ASP A 378 28.47 -13.82 0.02
N PHE A 379 29.57 -14.38 -0.49
CA PHE A 379 29.71 -14.75 -1.90
C PHE A 379 28.64 -15.73 -2.38
N GLU A 380 28.35 -16.79 -1.61
CA GLU A 380 27.37 -17.82 -2.05
C GLU A 380 25.96 -17.25 -2.21
N LYS A 381 25.59 -16.27 -1.40
CA LYS A 381 24.31 -15.60 -1.51
C LYS A 381 24.27 -14.61 -2.69
N VAL A 382 25.35 -13.85 -2.89
CA VAL A 382 25.46 -12.95 -4.05
C VAL A 382 25.49 -13.75 -5.35
N LYS A 383 26.17 -14.89 -5.40
CA LYS A 383 26.23 -15.79 -6.54
C LYS A 383 24.84 -16.23 -7.02
N GLY A 384 23.93 -16.58 -6.09
CA GLY A 384 22.56 -16.95 -6.43
C GLY A 384 21.79 -15.83 -7.14
N PHE A 385 21.96 -14.60 -6.69
CA PHE A 385 21.38 -13.40 -7.32
C PHE A 385 22.03 -13.10 -8.67
N ALA A 386 23.37 -13.14 -8.74
CA ALA A 386 24.13 -12.88 -9.94
C ALA A 386 23.79 -13.87 -11.09
N THR A 387 23.60 -15.14 -10.79
CA THR A 387 23.25 -16.17 -11.79
C THR A 387 21.94 -15.85 -12.49
N LEU A 388 20.95 -15.28 -11.79
CA LEU A 388 19.67 -14.88 -12.41
C LEU A 388 19.80 -13.76 -13.42
N TYR A 389 20.81 -12.91 -13.27
CA TYR A 389 21.10 -11.79 -14.16
C TYR A 389 22.35 -11.98 -15.01
N ASN A 390 22.75 -13.25 -15.24
CA ASN A 390 23.91 -13.61 -16.07
C ASN A 390 25.21 -12.91 -15.65
N GLY A 391 25.47 -12.80 -14.33
CA GLY A 391 26.69 -12.20 -13.81
C GLY A 391 27.92 -13.09 -13.97
N ASN A 392 29.07 -12.48 -14.17
CA ASN A 392 30.35 -13.19 -14.15
C ASN A 392 30.70 -13.55 -12.69
N ILE A 393 30.52 -14.82 -12.34
CA ILE A 393 30.68 -15.30 -10.97
C ILE A 393 32.13 -15.21 -10.47
N GLU A 394 33.10 -15.39 -11.35
CA GLU A 394 34.54 -15.30 -11.01
C GLU A 394 34.92 -13.87 -10.65
N ASP A 395 34.55 -12.91 -11.51
CA ASP A 395 34.81 -11.49 -11.26
C ASP A 395 34.12 -11.02 -9.98
N ILE A 396 32.88 -11.41 -9.75
CA ILE A 396 32.14 -11.08 -8.52
C ILE A 396 32.89 -11.55 -7.27
N GLY A 397 33.46 -12.76 -7.29
CA GLY A 397 34.25 -13.28 -6.17
C GLY A 397 35.45 -12.39 -5.85
N HIS A 398 36.18 -11.95 -6.88
CA HIS A 398 37.33 -11.07 -6.73
C HIS A 398 36.91 -9.66 -6.29
N GLU A 399 35.83 -9.11 -6.88
CA GLU A 399 35.32 -7.80 -6.56
C GLU A 399 34.83 -7.71 -5.11
N LEU A 400 34.05 -8.70 -4.63
CA LEU A 400 33.56 -8.73 -3.24
C LEU A 400 34.73 -8.75 -2.23
N TYR A 401 35.77 -9.55 -2.49
CA TYR A 401 36.97 -9.58 -1.64
C TYR A 401 37.65 -8.20 -1.59
N ASN A 402 37.83 -7.57 -2.76
CA ASN A 402 38.46 -6.26 -2.85
C ASN A 402 37.62 -5.15 -2.19
N ILE A 403 36.28 -5.18 -2.36
CA ILE A 403 35.35 -4.26 -1.68
C ILE A 403 35.48 -4.40 -0.16
N GLN A 404 35.52 -5.63 0.35
CA GLN A 404 35.71 -5.86 1.79
C GLN A 404 37.00 -5.21 2.30
N ARG A 405 38.10 -5.32 1.56
CA ARG A 405 39.39 -4.69 1.90
C ARG A 405 39.34 -3.16 1.81
N LEU A 406 38.65 -2.63 0.80
CA LEU A 406 38.45 -1.20 0.63
C LEU A 406 37.68 -0.60 1.82
N LEU A 407 36.60 -1.24 2.24
CA LEU A 407 35.78 -0.81 3.36
C LEU A 407 36.51 -0.89 4.70
N GLN A 408 37.33 -1.92 4.91
CA GLN A 408 38.17 -2.05 6.12
C GLN A 408 39.21 -0.94 6.25
N ARG A 409 39.74 -0.44 5.13
CA ARG A 409 40.73 0.66 5.10
C ARG A 409 40.07 2.04 5.26
N SER A 410 38.83 2.17 4.82
CA SER A 410 38.07 3.41 4.88
C SER A 410 37.36 3.55 6.25
N ALA A 411 38.14 3.71 7.33
CA ALA A 411 37.65 3.70 8.73
C ALA A 411 36.52 4.71 9.06
N GLN A 412 36.17 5.60 8.13
CA GLN A 412 35.11 6.63 8.30
C GLN A 412 33.80 6.32 7.56
N THR A 413 33.71 5.26 6.77
CA THR A 413 32.49 4.94 6.00
C THR A 413 31.55 4.07 6.80
N ASN A 414 30.63 4.69 7.53
CA ASN A 414 29.54 3.99 8.21
C ASN A 414 28.34 3.83 7.24
N LEU A 415 28.51 2.95 6.24
CA LEU A 415 27.44 2.65 5.28
C LEU A 415 26.30 1.89 6.00
N SER A 416 25.07 2.29 5.74
CA SER A 416 23.89 1.75 6.39
C SER A 416 22.86 1.12 5.45
N SER A 417 22.95 1.43 4.15
CA SER A 417 21.97 1.03 3.15
C SER A 417 22.61 0.61 1.85
N LEU A 418 21.84 -0.14 1.05
CA LEU A 418 22.22 -0.54 -0.31
C LEU A 418 22.52 0.69 -1.21
N LEU A 419 21.70 1.74 -1.05
CA LEU A 419 21.87 3.01 -1.79
C LEU A 419 23.21 3.69 -1.45
N GLU A 420 23.56 3.75 -0.16
CA GLU A 420 24.84 4.35 0.27
C GLU A 420 26.03 3.57 -0.28
N LEU A 421 25.94 2.23 -0.30
CA LEU A 421 26.98 1.39 -0.89
C LEU A 421 27.13 1.66 -2.40
N ALA A 422 26.01 1.75 -3.13
CA ALA A 422 26.04 2.05 -4.56
C ALA A 422 26.64 3.44 -4.85
N CYS A 423 26.24 4.46 -4.08
CA CYS A 423 26.81 5.81 -4.18
C CYS A 423 28.29 5.85 -3.86
N PHE A 424 28.77 5.05 -2.90
CA PHE A 424 30.18 4.93 -2.56
C PHE A 424 30.96 4.27 -3.70
N LEU A 425 30.46 3.15 -4.24
CA LEU A 425 31.10 2.39 -5.29
C LEU A 425 31.03 3.05 -6.67
N GLU A 426 30.20 4.06 -6.88
CA GLU A 426 30.10 4.79 -8.15
C GLU A 426 31.45 5.34 -8.61
N ASN A 427 32.28 5.83 -7.68
CA ASN A 427 33.63 6.31 -7.98
C ASN A 427 34.59 5.19 -8.40
N TYR A 428 34.26 3.94 -8.11
CA TYR A 428 35.04 2.74 -8.37
C TYR A 428 34.36 1.80 -9.39
N LYS A 429 33.31 2.27 -10.10
CA LYS A 429 32.50 1.43 -10.99
C LYS A 429 33.27 0.70 -12.08
N LEU A 430 34.41 1.25 -12.50
CA LEU A 430 35.28 0.59 -13.48
C LEU A 430 36.10 -0.58 -12.89
N ALA A 431 36.34 -0.56 -11.59
CA ALA A 431 37.06 -1.63 -10.87
C ALA A 431 36.12 -2.70 -10.29
N PHE A 432 34.85 -2.37 -10.06
CA PHE A 432 33.85 -3.27 -9.46
C PHE A 432 32.60 -3.33 -10.35
N GLN A 433 32.78 -3.67 -11.62
CA GLN A 433 31.74 -3.59 -12.65
C GLN A 433 30.54 -4.50 -12.36
N GLU A 434 30.80 -5.75 -11.97
CA GLU A 434 29.77 -6.74 -11.75
C GLU A 434 28.99 -6.47 -10.45
N VAL A 435 29.67 -6.16 -9.35
CA VAL A 435 28.99 -5.84 -8.09
C VAL A 435 28.23 -4.52 -8.21
N TYR A 436 28.79 -3.51 -8.87
CA TYR A 436 28.10 -2.24 -9.11
C TYR A 436 26.85 -2.43 -10.00
N ARG A 437 26.94 -3.29 -11.01
CA ARG A 437 25.81 -3.70 -11.84
C ARG A 437 24.70 -4.36 -11.03
N LEU A 438 25.05 -5.32 -10.17
CA LEU A 438 24.09 -6.00 -9.28
C LEU A 438 23.46 -5.05 -8.26
N LEU A 439 24.20 -4.08 -7.75
CA LEU A 439 23.67 -3.03 -6.88
C LEU A 439 22.62 -2.19 -7.61
N ASN A 440 22.90 -1.77 -8.85
CA ASN A 440 21.94 -1.01 -9.66
C ASN A 440 20.67 -1.81 -9.93
N ILE A 441 20.80 -3.10 -10.26
CA ILE A 441 19.64 -3.99 -10.44
C ILE A 441 18.86 -4.09 -9.12
N ALA A 442 19.50 -4.33 -8.00
CA ALA A 442 18.86 -4.47 -6.69
C ALA A 442 18.10 -3.20 -6.26
N LEU A 443 18.65 -2.01 -6.54
CA LEU A 443 18.04 -0.72 -6.24
C LEU A 443 16.77 -0.45 -7.05
N VAL A 444 16.70 -0.95 -8.29
CA VAL A 444 15.57 -0.69 -9.18
C VAL A 444 14.47 -1.75 -9.07
N LEU A 445 14.70 -2.88 -8.42
CA LEU A 445 13.64 -3.88 -8.22
C LEU A 445 12.42 -3.27 -7.51
N PRO A 446 11.19 -3.61 -7.96
CA PRO A 446 9.98 -3.04 -7.40
C PRO A 446 9.78 -3.45 -5.93
N VAL A 447 9.23 -2.55 -5.13
CA VAL A 447 8.75 -2.84 -3.77
C VAL A 447 7.25 -2.62 -3.69
N THR A 448 6.78 -1.47 -4.20
CA THR A 448 5.35 -1.12 -4.21
C THR A 448 4.96 -0.42 -5.50
N SER A 449 3.71 -0.59 -5.91
CA SER A 449 3.07 0.13 -7.03
C SER A 449 2.34 1.41 -6.59
N VAL A 450 2.55 1.89 -5.36
CA VAL A 450 1.87 3.07 -4.79
C VAL A 450 2.08 4.35 -5.62
N ALA A 451 3.17 4.44 -6.37
CA ALA A 451 3.36 5.56 -7.29
C ALA A 451 2.27 5.61 -8.39
N CYS A 452 1.80 4.46 -8.87
CA CYS A 452 0.65 4.36 -9.76
C CYS A 452 -0.63 4.84 -9.07
N GLU A 453 -0.89 4.42 -7.82
CA GLU A 453 -2.06 4.88 -7.07
C GLU A 453 -2.06 6.42 -6.86
N ARG A 454 -0.89 7.02 -6.65
CA ARG A 454 -0.74 8.49 -6.56
C ARG A 454 -1.16 9.17 -7.87
N SER A 455 -0.80 8.61 -9.02
CA SER A 455 -1.21 9.15 -10.32
C SER A 455 -2.73 9.12 -10.51
N PHE A 456 -3.43 8.14 -9.92
CA PHE A 456 -4.89 8.08 -9.97
C PHE A 456 -5.58 9.20 -9.18
N SER A 457 -4.92 9.78 -8.20
CA SER A 457 -5.42 10.99 -7.53
C SER A 457 -5.42 12.18 -8.50
N SER A 458 -4.34 12.34 -9.30
CA SER A 458 -4.27 13.35 -10.36
C SER A 458 -5.27 13.04 -11.49
N LEU A 459 -5.45 11.78 -11.87
CA LEU A 459 -6.47 11.36 -12.84
C LEU A 459 -7.86 11.88 -12.45
N LYS A 460 -8.27 11.69 -11.19
CA LYS A 460 -9.58 12.12 -10.68
C LYS A 460 -9.76 13.65 -10.70
N LEU A 461 -8.67 14.40 -10.48
CA LEU A 461 -8.69 15.86 -10.55
C LEU A 461 -8.74 16.38 -12.00
N ILE A 462 -8.06 15.69 -12.93
CA ILE A 462 -7.97 16.09 -14.34
C ILE A 462 -9.23 15.68 -15.11
N LYS A 463 -9.62 14.40 -15.00
CA LYS A 463 -10.79 13.83 -15.70
C LYS A 463 -11.97 13.78 -14.76
N THR A 464 -12.64 14.92 -14.61
CA THR A 464 -13.86 15.09 -13.82
C THR A 464 -15.11 14.76 -14.64
N TYR A 465 -16.27 14.72 -14.01
CA TYR A 465 -17.55 14.51 -14.69
C TYR A 465 -17.78 15.51 -15.83
N LEU A 466 -17.40 16.77 -15.62
CA LEU A 466 -17.49 17.83 -16.63
C LEU A 466 -16.47 17.70 -17.77
N ARG A 467 -15.46 16.87 -17.58
CA ARG A 467 -14.38 16.58 -18.56
C ARG A 467 -14.32 15.10 -18.95
N SER A 468 -15.45 14.41 -18.88
CA SER A 468 -15.56 12.98 -19.15
C SER A 468 -15.22 12.61 -20.60
N THR A 469 -15.42 13.52 -21.55
CA THR A 469 -15.12 13.34 -22.99
C THR A 469 -13.65 13.62 -23.35
N MET A 470 -12.77 13.92 -22.38
CA MET A 470 -11.36 14.16 -22.63
C MET A 470 -10.72 12.93 -23.30
N CYS A 471 -10.02 13.16 -24.42
CA CYS A 471 -9.28 12.10 -25.11
C CYS A 471 -8.05 11.64 -24.30
N ASP A 472 -7.61 10.41 -24.51
CA ASP A 472 -6.58 9.76 -23.72
C ASP A 472 -5.21 10.48 -23.84
N ASN A 473 -4.85 10.97 -25.03
CA ASN A 473 -3.61 11.75 -25.23
C ASN A 473 -3.60 13.04 -24.40
N ARG A 474 -4.73 13.76 -24.34
CA ARG A 474 -4.82 14.98 -23.53
C ARG A 474 -4.79 14.66 -22.04
N LEU A 475 -5.43 13.57 -21.64
CA LEU A 475 -5.38 13.07 -20.28
C LEU A 475 -3.95 12.79 -19.85
N SER A 476 -3.22 12.02 -20.63
CA SER A 476 -1.83 11.65 -20.36
C SER A 476 -0.90 12.87 -20.32
N THR A 477 -1.09 13.82 -21.27
CA THR A 477 -0.34 15.09 -21.32
C THR A 477 -0.53 15.93 -20.06
N LEU A 478 -1.76 16.06 -19.58
CA LEU A 478 -2.04 16.81 -18.34
C LEU A 478 -1.57 16.06 -17.11
N ALA A 479 -1.67 14.73 -17.12
CA ALA A 479 -1.26 13.89 -16.02
C ALA A 479 0.24 13.98 -15.75
N ILE A 480 1.08 13.88 -16.78
CA ILE A 480 2.53 13.97 -16.58
C ILE A 480 2.95 15.34 -16.03
N LEU A 481 2.35 16.44 -16.50
CA LEU A 481 2.61 17.78 -15.96
C LEU A 481 2.16 17.93 -14.49
N SER A 482 1.08 17.26 -14.11
CA SER A 482 0.54 17.31 -12.75
C SER A 482 1.32 16.41 -11.80
N VAL A 483 1.62 15.18 -12.20
CA VAL A 483 2.29 14.17 -11.35
C VAL A 483 3.77 14.53 -11.20
N GLU A 484 4.43 14.89 -12.30
CA GLU A 484 5.84 15.29 -12.35
C GLU A 484 5.99 16.83 -12.26
N SER A 485 5.22 17.44 -11.36
CA SER A 485 5.13 18.91 -11.24
C SER A 485 6.48 19.59 -10.99
N ALA A 486 7.35 18.99 -10.19
CA ALA A 486 8.69 19.51 -9.92
C ALA A 486 9.54 19.60 -11.22
N ARG A 487 9.50 18.54 -12.05
CA ARG A 487 10.17 18.54 -13.36
C ARG A 487 9.52 19.53 -14.33
N SER A 488 8.20 19.60 -14.31
CA SER A 488 7.43 20.53 -15.15
C SER A 488 7.76 22.00 -14.83
N GLN A 489 7.96 22.33 -13.56
CA GLN A 489 8.35 23.68 -13.13
C GLN A 489 9.83 24.01 -13.42
N ALA A 490 10.68 23.00 -13.51
CA ALA A 490 12.10 23.16 -13.82
C ALA A 490 12.41 23.34 -15.32
N ILE A 491 11.41 23.17 -16.20
CA ILE A 491 11.60 23.37 -17.65
C ILE A 491 11.98 24.82 -17.93
N ASN A 492 13.04 25.01 -18.73
CA ASN A 492 13.38 26.31 -19.24
C ASN A 492 12.32 26.78 -20.26
N LEU A 493 11.63 27.86 -19.94
CA LEU A 493 10.56 28.39 -20.78
C LEU A 493 11.08 28.89 -22.16
N ASN A 494 12.30 29.39 -22.23
CA ASN A 494 12.88 29.82 -23.52
C ASN A 494 13.08 28.58 -24.41
N SER A 495 13.70 27.53 -23.92
CA SER A 495 13.85 26.28 -24.69
C SER A 495 12.51 25.69 -25.13
N PHE A 496 11.47 25.81 -24.27
CA PHE A 496 10.11 25.39 -24.64
C PHE A 496 9.55 26.24 -25.78
N VAL A 497 9.75 27.57 -25.75
CA VAL A 497 9.30 28.49 -26.83
C VAL A 497 9.99 28.16 -28.14
N ASP A 498 11.32 27.94 -28.14
CA ASP A 498 12.10 27.58 -29.32
C ASP A 498 11.61 26.25 -29.92
N GLU A 499 11.39 25.23 -29.09
CA GLU A 499 10.89 23.94 -29.55
C GLU A 499 9.44 24.02 -30.05
N PHE A 500 8.60 24.85 -29.41
CA PHE A 500 7.24 25.09 -29.86
C PHE A 500 7.22 25.77 -31.24
N ASP A 501 8.07 26.77 -31.48
CA ASP A 501 8.19 27.47 -32.77
C ASP A 501 8.70 26.50 -33.86
N ALA A 502 9.71 25.70 -33.56
CA ALA A 502 10.27 24.71 -34.48
C ALA A 502 9.24 23.65 -34.92
N LYS A 503 8.34 23.22 -34.01
CA LYS A 503 7.31 22.21 -34.30
C LYS A 503 6.03 22.76 -34.95
N HIS A 504 5.79 24.08 -34.90
CA HIS A 504 4.53 24.69 -35.32
C HIS A 504 4.69 25.78 -36.39
N ASN A 505 5.33 25.44 -37.50
CA ASN A 505 5.62 26.35 -38.63
C ASN A 505 4.44 27.20 -39.16
N ASN A 506 3.19 26.81 -38.86
CA ASN A 506 1.97 27.52 -39.28
C ASN A 506 1.46 28.53 -38.24
N ARG A 507 2.10 28.64 -37.08
CA ARG A 507 1.77 29.62 -36.02
C ARG A 507 2.99 30.54 -35.82
N LYS A 508 3.36 31.30 -36.85
CA LYS A 508 4.37 32.34 -36.70
C LYS A 508 3.87 33.42 -35.75
N LEU A 509 4.00 33.23 -34.47
CA LEU A 509 4.15 34.32 -33.53
C LEU A 509 5.60 34.78 -33.67
N ALA A 510 5.83 36.00 -34.18
CA ALA A 510 7.14 36.62 -34.09
C ALA A 510 7.45 36.86 -32.62
N LEU A 511 8.11 35.89 -32.00
CA LEU A 511 8.48 35.91 -30.55
C LEU A 511 9.84 36.58 -30.34
N HIS A 512 10.49 37.05 -31.45
CA HIS A 512 11.76 37.80 -31.46
C HIS A 512 11.72 38.93 -32.48
#